data_42bd3e0558713feb614a3658ae22973e
#
_entry.id   42bd3e0558713feb614a3658ae22973e
#
_cell.length_a   1.000
_cell.length_b   1.000
_cell.length_c   1.000
_cell.angle_alpha   90.00
_cell.angle_beta   90.00
_cell.angle_gamma   90.00
#
_symmetry.space_group_name_H-M   'P 1'
#
loop_
_entity.id
_entity.type
_entity.pdbx_description
1 polymer ?
#
loop_
_entity_poly.entity_id
_entity_poly.type
_entity_poly.pdbx_seq_one_letter_code
_entity_poly.pdbx_strand_id
1 'polypeptide(L)'
;DKARALIAEVDAAGGMTAYVASGKPKAQIEEAAAAKQATIDRGETVIVGVNKYRKTEEDPIDTLDIDNHKVRTSQIARIEKVRRNRDEEQVKVALANLTRGAQVDRSANEALLAEGRDDRGVPLPPSQLEKLAAESETNLLALAVEAARADATLGEISAAMEKAFGRYDTVPTPVKGVYASAYEGDARYAAVVEGVEAVTRRLGHAPRLLVAKMGQDGHDRGANVIASAFADMGFEVISGPLFQTPEETATMALENEVDAVGASSLAAGHKTLIPELINHLRDAGRADIKVIAGGVIPQQDYDFLKKAGVQGIYGPGTNIVEAAADVLRLLGHNMPPAGEEMEAAE
;
A
#
# COMPACT_ATOMS: atom_id res chain seq x y z
N ASP A 1 -17.55 14.32 23.89
CA ASP A 1 -16.45 15.31 24.01
C ASP A 1 -15.31 15.00 23.04
N LYS A 2 -14.81 13.73 22.92
CA LYS A 2 -13.73 13.35 21.97
C LYS A 2 -14.08 13.68 20.52
N ALA A 3 -15.29 13.37 20.06
CA ALA A 3 -15.72 13.66 18.68
C ALA A 3 -15.72 15.18 18.38
N ARG A 4 -16.14 16.00 19.34
CA ARG A 4 -16.10 17.47 19.17
C ARG A 4 -14.68 18.01 19.09
N ALA A 5 -13.75 17.42 19.83
CA ALA A 5 -12.34 17.80 19.76
C ALA A 5 -11.73 17.48 18.38
N LEU A 6 -12.05 16.30 17.82
CA LEU A 6 -11.62 15.92 16.46
C LEU A 6 -12.24 16.82 15.38
N ILE A 7 -13.53 17.18 15.51
CA ILE A 7 -14.18 18.12 14.59
C ILE A 7 -13.47 19.48 14.63
N ALA A 8 -13.21 20.01 15.85
CA ALA A 8 -12.52 21.28 16.01
C ALA A 8 -11.07 21.24 15.44
N GLU A 9 -10.39 20.10 15.53
CA GLU A 9 -9.07 19.89 14.94
C GLU A 9 -9.13 19.95 13.42
N VAL A 10 -10.11 19.30 12.81
CA VAL A 10 -10.33 19.32 11.35
C VAL A 10 -10.67 20.74 10.89
N ASP A 11 -11.54 21.44 11.61
CA ASP A 11 -11.91 22.81 11.28
C ASP A 11 -10.72 23.77 11.39
N ALA A 12 -9.89 23.60 12.42
CA ALA A 12 -8.67 24.39 12.60
C ALA A 12 -7.61 24.14 11.50
N ALA A 13 -7.61 22.96 10.90
CA ALA A 13 -6.74 22.62 9.77
C ALA A 13 -7.23 23.19 8.43
N GLY A 14 -8.38 23.86 8.39
CA GLY A 14 -8.98 24.39 7.17
C GLY A 14 -9.99 23.44 6.51
N GLY A 15 -10.57 22.53 7.28
CA GLY A 15 -11.55 21.54 6.83
C GLY A 15 -10.95 20.21 6.39
N MET A 16 -11.83 19.26 6.03
CA MET A 16 -11.44 17.88 5.78
C MET A 16 -10.47 17.74 4.61
N THR A 17 -10.61 18.52 3.54
CA THR A 17 -9.71 18.47 2.36
C THR A 17 -8.28 18.84 2.75
N ALA A 18 -8.09 19.94 3.48
CA ALA A 18 -6.78 20.35 3.97
C ALA A 18 -6.22 19.35 5.00
N TYR A 19 -7.07 18.82 5.86
CA TYR A 19 -6.70 17.81 6.85
C TYR A 19 -6.20 16.51 6.20
N VAL A 20 -6.89 16.03 5.14
CA VAL A 20 -6.44 14.87 4.36
C VAL A 20 -5.13 15.16 3.61
N ALA A 21 -5.02 16.35 2.99
CA ALA A 21 -3.80 16.76 2.29
C ALA A 21 -2.58 16.85 3.21
N SER A 22 -2.77 17.13 4.51
CA SER A 22 -1.68 17.13 5.51
C SER A 22 -1.10 15.73 5.80
N GLY A 23 -1.76 14.64 5.37
CA GLY A 23 -1.39 13.26 5.69
C GLY A 23 -1.75 12.81 7.12
N LYS A 24 -2.21 13.71 7.98
CA LYS A 24 -2.48 13.43 9.40
C LYS A 24 -3.50 12.32 9.64
N PRO A 25 -4.68 12.27 8.94
CA PRO A 25 -5.63 11.16 9.09
C PRO A 25 -5.03 9.80 8.75
N LYS A 26 -4.18 9.75 7.72
CA LYS A 26 -3.49 8.52 7.32
C LYS A 26 -2.54 8.05 8.42
N ALA A 27 -1.72 8.94 8.97
CA ALA A 27 -0.83 8.62 10.09
C ALA A 27 -1.59 8.13 11.33
N GLN A 28 -2.72 8.74 11.68
CA GLN A 28 -3.58 8.30 12.79
C GLN A 28 -4.19 6.91 12.56
N ILE A 29 -4.57 6.59 11.32
CA ILE A 29 -5.09 5.26 10.96
C ILE A 29 -3.97 4.22 11.06
N GLU A 30 -2.77 4.52 10.61
CA GLU A 30 -1.61 3.63 10.67
C GLU A 30 -1.18 3.39 12.13
N GLU A 31 -1.14 4.43 12.96
CA GLU A 31 -0.87 4.32 14.39
C GLU A 31 -1.88 3.40 15.10
N ALA A 32 -3.17 3.61 14.86
CA ALA A 32 -4.22 2.76 15.42
C ALA A 32 -4.14 1.32 14.92
N ALA A 33 -3.75 1.12 13.65
CA ALA A 33 -3.59 -0.20 13.06
C ALA A 33 -2.37 -0.94 13.65
N ALA A 34 -1.23 -0.26 13.81
CA ALA A 34 -0.03 -0.83 14.42
C ALA A 34 -0.27 -1.22 15.89
N ALA A 35 -0.91 -0.35 16.68
CA ALA A 35 -1.28 -0.64 18.06
C ALA A 35 -2.22 -1.84 18.15
N LYS A 36 -3.24 -1.91 17.30
CA LYS A 36 -4.17 -3.04 17.25
C LYS A 36 -3.47 -4.34 16.86
N GLN A 37 -2.59 -4.30 15.87
CA GLN A 37 -1.85 -5.49 15.45
C GLN A 37 -0.96 -6.01 16.57
N ALA A 38 -0.28 -5.16 17.31
CA ALA A 38 0.54 -5.56 18.45
C ALA A 38 -0.28 -6.30 19.52
N THR A 39 -1.51 -5.87 19.83
CA THR A 39 -2.38 -6.61 20.78
C THR A 39 -2.83 -7.98 20.25
N ILE A 40 -2.99 -8.11 18.93
CA ILE A 40 -3.32 -9.39 18.28
C ILE A 40 -2.11 -10.34 18.34
N ASP A 41 -0.93 -9.84 17.99
CA ASP A 41 0.32 -10.62 17.96
C ASP A 41 0.73 -11.12 19.36
N ARG A 42 0.46 -10.33 20.39
CA ARG A 42 0.67 -10.72 21.80
C ARG A 42 -0.44 -11.63 22.38
N GLY A 43 -1.48 -11.90 21.60
CA GLY A 43 -2.61 -12.73 22.02
C GLY A 43 -3.58 -12.05 23.00
N GLU A 44 -3.41 -10.76 23.31
CA GLU A 44 -4.32 -9.97 24.14
C GLU A 44 -5.68 -9.79 23.47
N THR A 45 -5.67 -9.57 22.13
CA THR A 45 -6.89 -9.55 21.31
C THR A 45 -7.02 -10.87 20.58
N VAL A 46 -8.04 -11.64 20.92
CA VAL A 46 -8.31 -12.95 20.29
C VAL A 46 -9.11 -12.77 19.01
N ILE A 47 -8.56 -13.27 17.90
CA ILE A 47 -9.26 -13.42 16.62
C ILE A 47 -9.40 -14.92 16.35
N VAL A 48 -10.64 -15.43 16.43
CA VAL A 48 -10.92 -16.86 16.22
C VAL A 48 -10.50 -17.30 14.82
N GLY A 49 -9.78 -18.42 14.72
CA GLY A 49 -9.25 -18.93 13.46
C GLY A 49 -8.00 -18.20 12.94
N VAL A 50 -7.55 -17.14 13.62
CA VAL A 50 -6.35 -16.38 13.26
C VAL A 50 -5.23 -16.59 14.26
N ASN A 51 -5.39 -16.16 15.52
CA ASN A 51 -4.39 -16.34 16.57
C ASN A 51 -4.85 -17.30 17.69
N LYS A 52 -6.10 -17.76 17.66
CA LYS A 52 -6.64 -18.77 18.58
C LYS A 52 -7.65 -19.68 17.87
N TYR A 53 -7.72 -20.93 18.30
CA TYR A 53 -8.60 -21.96 17.75
C TYR A 53 -8.38 -22.19 16.24
N ARG A 54 -7.14 -22.13 15.78
CA ARG A 54 -6.77 -22.49 14.42
C ARG A 54 -6.93 -23.99 14.20
N LYS A 55 -7.38 -24.38 13.01
CA LYS A 55 -7.28 -25.77 12.58
C LYS A 55 -5.83 -26.09 12.25
N THR A 56 -5.36 -27.28 12.60
CA THR A 56 -4.04 -27.81 12.22
C THR A 56 -3.99 -28.16 10.73
N GLU A 57 -5.12 -28.59 10.20
CA GLU A 57 -5.30 -28.90 8.78
C GLU A 57 -6.56 -28.17 8.29
N GLU A 58 -6.47 -27.47 7.20
CA GLU A 58 -7.60 -26.82 6.53
C GLU A 58 -7.90 -27.57 5.23
N ASP A 59 -9.19 -27.82 4.98
CA ASP A 59 -9.63 -28.35 3.70
C ASP A 59 -9.31 -27.35 2.60
N PRO A 60 -8.83 -27.83 1.42
CA PRO A 60 -8.58 -26.93 0.31
C PRO A 60 -9.87 -26.22 -0.09
N ILE A 61 -9.79 -24.89 -0.21
CA ILE A 61 -10.91 -24.07 -0.69
C ILE A 61 -10.77 -23.94 -2.21
N ASP A 62 -11.82 -24.27 -2.93
CA ASP A 62 -11.89 -24.04 -4.38
C ASP A 62 -11.99 -22.52 -4.60
N THR A 63 -10.87 -21.90 -4.99
CA THR A 63 -10.78 -20.48 -5.28
C THR A 63 -10.74 -20.27 -6.79
N LEU A 64 -11.45 -19.24 -7.26
CA LEU A 64 -11.36 -18.82 -8.66
C LEU A 64 -9.92 -18.34 -8.95
N ASP A 65 -9.18 -19.14 -9.70
CA ASP A 65 -7.85 -18.77 -10.18
C ASP A 65 -7.98 -17.96 -11.47
N ILE A 66 -7.57 -16.69 -11.41
CA ILE A 66 -7.63 -15.78 -12.54
C ILE A 66 -6.28 -15.76 -13.24
N ASP A 67 -6.24 -16.21 -14.49
CA ASP A 67 -5.08 -16.05 -15.35
C ASP A 67 -4.87 -14.56 -15.71
N ASN A 68 -4.07 -13.87 -14.90
CA ASN A 68 -3.78 -12.46 -15.05
C ASN A 68 -3.13 -12.13 -16.40
N HIS A 69 -2.29 -12.99 -16.93
CA HIS A 69 -1.67 -12.80 -18.24
C HIS A 69 -2.72 -12.81 -19.37
N LYS A 70 -3.61 -13.80 -19.36
CA LYS A 70 -4.71 -13.90 -20.33
C LYS A 70 -5.64 -12.71 -20.26
N VAL A 71 -6.03 -12.29 -19.03
CA VAL A 71 -6.89 -11.12 -18.81
C VAL A 71 -6.23 -9.85 -19.34
N ARG A 72 -4.96 -9.61 -19.00
CA ARG A 72 -4.18 -8.45 -19.45
C ARG A 72 -4.08 -8.42 -20.98
N THR A 73 -3.67 -9.53 -21.59
CA THR A 73 -3.52 -9.64 -23.05
C THR A 73 -4.85 -9.38 -23.77
N SER A 74 -5.93 -9.98 -23.26
CA SER A 74 -7.28 -9.78 -23.81
C SER A 74 -7.72 -8.31 -23.70
N GLN A 75 -7.45 -7.66 -22.57
CA GLN A 75 -7.83 -6.26 -22.36
C GLN A 75 -7.02 -5.30 -23.25
N ILE A 76 -5.71 -5.53 -23.41
CA ILE A 76 -4.87 -4.75 -24.34
C ILE A 76 -5.43 -4.87 -25.77
N ALA A 77 -5.70 -6.08 -26.23
CA ALA A 77 -6.26 -6.30 -27.57
C ALA A 77 -7.62 -5.58 -27.76
N ARG A 78 -8.48 -5.54 -26.73
CA ARG A 78 -9.74 -4.77 -26.77
C ARG A 78 -9.50 -3.27 -26.88
N ILE A 79 -8.59 -2.71 -26.09
CA ILE A 79 -8.23 -1.29 -26.14
C ILE A 79 -7.68 -0.91 -27.52
N GLU A 80 -6.79 -1.73 -28.08
CA GLU A 80 -6.24 -1.50 -29.42
C GLU A 80 -7.33 -1.56 -30.51
N LYS A 81 -8.28 -2.48 -30.37
CA LYS A 81 -9.43 -2.57 -31.29
C LYS A 81 -10.28 -1.29 -31.21
N VAL A 82 -10.59 -0.81 -30.01
CA VAL A 82 -11.35 0.44 -29.81
C VAL A 82 -10.61 1.60 -30.46
N ARG A 83 -9.30 1.77 -30.16
CA ARG A 83 -8.50 2.87 -30.71
C ARG A 83 -8.40 2.86 -32.25
N ARG A 84 -8.35 1.67 -32.86
CA ARG A 84 -8.33 1.58 -34.33
C ARG A 84 -9.66 1.95 -35.02
N ASN A 85 -10.77 1.79 -34.32
CA ASN A 85 -12.11 1.92 -34.93
C ASN A 85 -12.83 3.22 -34.52
N ARG A 86 -12.30 3.96 -33.54
CA ARG A 86 -12.93 5.19 -33.05
C ARG A 86 -12.62 6.41 -33.94
N ASP A 87 -13.42 7.44 -33.85
CA ASP A 87 -13.15 8.75 -34.43
C ASP A 87 -12.17 9.50 -33.51
N GLU A 88 -10.91 9.55 -33.91
CA GLU A 88 -9.84 10.16 -33.13
C GLU A 88 -10.04 11.67 -32.90
N GLU A 89 -10.66 12.39 -33.85
CA GLU A 89 -10.92 13.83 -33.71
C GLU A 89 -12.05 14.08 -32.68
N GLN A 90 -13.09 13.26 -32.68
CA GLN A 90 -14.12 13.35 -31.64
C GLN A 90 -13.56 13.07 -30.24
N VAL A 91 -12.69 12.07 -30.10
CA VAL A 91 -12.00 11.77 -28.85
C VAL A 91 -11.15 12.95 -28.38
N LYS A 92 -10.34 13.54 -29.25
CA LYS A 92 -9.51 14.70 -28.92
C LYS A 92 -10.35 15.88 -28.44
N VAL A 93 -11.43 16.18 -29.15
CA VAL A 93 -12.35 17.26 -28.77
C VAL A 93 -12.98 17.01 -27.41
N ALA A 94 -13.48 15.80 -27.17
CA ALA A 94 -14.12 15.44 -25.90
C ALA A 94 -13.13 15.50 -24.72
N LEU A 95 -11.90 14.98 -24.89
CA LEU A 95 -10.85 15.05 -23.87
C LEU A 95 -10.36 16.50 -23.63
N ALA A 96 -10.27 17.33 -24.68
CA ALA A 96 -9.93 18.73 -24.53
C ALA A 96 -11.02 19.50 -23.77
N ASN A 97 -12.31 19.21 -24.03
CA ASN A 97 -13.42 19.78 -23.27
C ASN A 97 -13.37 19.36 -21.79
N LEU A 98 -13.10 18.08 -21.53
CA LEU A 98 -12.93 17.58 -20.15
C LEU A 98 -11.77 18.27 -19.42
N THR A 99 -10.60 18.40 -20.07
CA THR A 99 -9.44 19.11 -19.49
C THR A 99 -9.79 20.56 -19.17
N ARG A 100 -10.48 21.27 -20.09
CA ARG A 100 -10.89 22.66 -19.88
C ARG A 100 -11.89 22.77 -18.74
N GLY A 101 -12.90 21.87 -18.69
CA GLY A 101 -13.84 21.82 -17.59
C GLY A 101 -13.15 21.59 -16.25
N ALA A 102 -12.18 20.67 -16.19
CA ALA A 102 -11.39 20.40 -14.99
C ALA A 102 -10.55 21.63 -14.55
N GLN A 103 -10.00 22.38 -15.49
CA GLN A 103 -9.26 23.63 -15.18
C GLN A 103 -10.17 24.71 -14.60
N VAL A 104 -11.36 24.88 -15.17
CA VAL A 104 -12.37 25.84 -14.66
C VAL A 104 -12.85 25.41 -13.27
N ASP A 105 -13.15 24.14 -13.08
CA ASP A 105 -13.59 23.59 -11.80
C ASP A 105 -12.50 23.74 -10.72
N ARG A 106 -11.24 23.47 -11.05
CA ARG A 106 -10.11 23.70 -10.15
C ARG A 106 -10.01 25.16 -9.73
N SER A 107 -10.07 26.08 -10.69
CA SER A 107 -9.99 27.52 -10.41
C SER A 107 -11.16 28.00 -9.56
N ALA A 108 -12.38 27.50 -9.81
CA ALA A 108 -13.56 27.78 -9.01
C ALA A 108 -13.43 27.22 -7.59
N ASN A 109 -12.90 25.99 -7.44
CA ASN A 109 -12.66 25.41 -6.12
C ASN A 109 -11.55 26.14 -5.35
N GLU A 110 -10.49 26.60 -6.01
CA GLU A 110 -9.46 27.42 -5.38
C GLU A 110 -10.03 28.77 -4.91
N ALA A 111 -10.88 29.41 -5.72
CA ALA A 111 -11.59 30.63 -5.33
C ALA A 111 -12.59 30.38 -4.17
N LEU A 112 -13.36 29.30 -4.24
CA LEU A 112 -14.27 28.87 -3.19
C LEU A 112 -13.55 28.58 -1.87
N LEU A 113 -12.37 27.95 -1.90
CA LEU A 113 -11.54 27.71 -0.74
C LEU A 113 -10.96 29.02 -0.18
N ALA A 114 -10.67 29.99 -1.04
CA ALA A 114 -10.21 31.32 -0.65
C ALA A 114 -11.37 32.20 -0.11
N GLU A 115 -12.55 32.10 -0.72
CA GLU A 115 -13.75 32.87 -0.42
C GLU A 115 -14.79 32.10 0.41
N GLY A 116 -14.62 30.78 0.59
CA GLY A 116 -15.56 29.87 1.29
C GLY A 116 -15.73 30.14 2.78
N ARG A 117 -15.39 31.38 3.18
CA ARG A 117 -15.58 31.94 4.51
C ARG A 117 -16.44 33.17 4.42
N ASP A 118 -17.25 33.40 5.46
CA ASP A 118 -17.98 34.66 5.59
C ASP A 118 -17.00 35.85 5.89
N ASP A 119 -17.54 37.05 5.92
CA ASP A 119 -16.82 38.28 6.25
C ASP A 119 -16.12 38.30 7.61
N ARG A 120 -16.39 37.30 8.45
CA ARG A 120 -15.77 37.08 9.78
C ARG A 120 -14.75 35.93 9.74
N GLY A 121 -14.49 35.33 8.57
CA GLY A 121 -13.56 34.22 8.39
C GLY A 121 -14.12 32.86 8.82
N VAL A 122 -15.44 32.74 9.06
CA VAL A 122 -16.10 31.50 9.43
C VAL A 122 -16.44 30.71 8.16
N PRO A 123 -16.17 29.38 8.08
CA PRO A 123 -16.53 28.57 6.93
C PRO A 123 -18.02 28.67 6.61
N LEU A 124 -18.33 28.81 5.33
CA LEU A 124 -19.71 28.81 4.85
C LEU A 124 -20.36 27.44 5.11
N PRO A 125 -21.67 27.41 5.45
CA PRO A 125 -22.36 26.15 5.64
C PRO A 125 -22.39 25.31 4.34
N PRO A 126 -22.40 23.97 4.46
CA PRO A 126 -22.36 23.05 3.31
C PRO A 126 -23.41 23.36 2.22
N SER A 127 -24.61 23.78 2.64
CA SER A 127 -25.68 24.15 1.71
C SER A 127 -25.39 25.39 0.84
N GLN A 128 -24.54 26.31 1.31
CA GLN A 128 -24.10 27.44 0.52
C GLN A 128 -22.91 27.05 -0.38
N LEU A 129 -22.02 26.17 0.09
CA LEU A 129 -20.94 25.61 -0.73
C LEU A 129 -21.51 24.73 -1.87
N GLU A 130 -22.55 23.93 -1.59
CA GLU A 130 -23.26 23.16 -2.61
C GLU A 130 -23.93 24.05 -3.65
N LYS A 131 -24.49 25.19 -3.23
CA LYS A 131 -25.10 26.14 -4.14
C LYS A 131 -24.09 26.84 -5.06
N LEU A 132 -22.94 27.22 -4.51
CA LEU A 132 -21.82 27.78 -5.26
C LEU A 132 -21.21 26.74 -6.22
N ALA A 133 -21.12 25.47 -5.78
CA ALA A 133 -20.67 24.36 -6.62
C ALA A 133 -21.67 24.01 -7.73
N ALA A 134 -22.98 24.12 -7.49
CA ALA A 134 -24.02 23.89 -8.47
C ALA A 134 -24.11 25.00 -9.54
N GLU A 135 -23.65 26.20 -9.23
CA GLU A 135 -23.55 27.33 -10.16
C GLU A 135 -22.32 27.21 -11.08
N SER A 136 -21.42 26.27 -10.84
CA SER A 136 -20.32 25.92 -11.75
C SER A 136 -20.87 25.34 -13.04
N GLU A 137 -20.67 26.01 -14.18
CA GLU A 137 -21.13 25.58 -15.51
C GLU A 137 -20.46 24.27 -15.99
N THR A 138 -19.60 23.64 -15.17
CA THR A 138 -18.80 22.49 -15.56
C THR A 138 -19.19 21.24 -14.78
N ASN A 139 -19.95 20.37 -15.43
CA ASN A 139 -20.23 19.03 -14.91
C ASN A 139 -19.19 18.05 -15.47
N LEU A 140 -18.12 17.78 -14.68
CA LEU A 140 -17.04 16.87 -15.10
C LEU A 140 -17.52 15.46 -15.39
N LEU A 141 -18.55 14.96 -14.67
CA LEU A 141 -19.12 13.66 -14.95
C LEU A 141 -19.77 13.63 -16.35
N ALA A 142 -20.53 14.66 -16.71
CA ALA A 142 -21.13 14.74 -18.03
C ALA A 142 -20.08 14.79 -19.14
N LEU A 143 -19.02 15.58 -18.95
CA LEU A 143 -17.90 15.67 -19.90
C LEU A 143 -17.13 14.34 -20.01
N ALA A 144 -16.94 13.62 -18.90
CA ALA A 144 -16.32 12.30 -18.91
C ALA A 144 -17.20 11.26 -19.62
N VAL A 145 -18.55 11.33 -19.46
CA VAL A 145 -19.49 10.47 -20.17
C VAL A 145 -19.44 10.75 -21.67
N GLU A 146 -19.38 12.00 -22.11
CA GLU A 146 -19.21 12.33 -23.54
C GLU A 146 -17.88 11.81 -24.09
N ALA A 147 -16.79 11.92 -23.33
CA ALA A 147 -15.52 11.33 -23.73
C ALA A 147 -15.60 9.79 -23.85
N ALA A 148 -16.29 9.12 -22.93
CA ALA A 148 -16.51 7.68 -22.99
C ALA A 148 -17.40 7.28 -24.19
N ARG A 149 -18.41 8.06 -24.53
CA ARG A 149 -19.26 7.87 -25.72
C ARG A 149 -18.49 8.05 -27.04
N ALA A 150 -17.45 8.87 -27.01
CA ALA A 150 -16.51 9.01 -28.14
C ALA A 150 -15.45 7.90 -28.18
N ASP A 151 -15.59 6.86 -27.36
CA ASP A 151 -14.63 5.74 -27.22
C ASP A 151 -13.25 6.15 -26.64
N ALA A 152 -13.19 7.22 -25.83
CA ALA A 152 -12.01 7.48 -25.02
C ALA A 152 -11.86 6.37 -23.96
N THR A 153 -10.63 5.92 -23.76
CA THR A 153 -10.31 4.93 -22.72
C THR A 153 -10.34 5.57 -21.33
N LEU A 154 -10.55 4.76 -20.28
CA LEU A 154 -10.49 5.23 -18.89
C LEU A 154 -9.18 5.98 -18.59
N GLY A 155 -8.04 5.46 -19.08
CA GLY A 155 -6.74 6.11 -18.90
C GLY A 155 -6.66 7.49 -19.56
N GLU A 156 -7.23 7.65 -20.76
CA GLU A 156 -7.27 8.94 -21.46
C GLU A 156 -8.16 9.95 -20.74
N ILE A 157 -9.31 9.52 -20.23
CA ILE A 157 -10.22 10.35 -19.41
C ILE A 157 -9.52 10.79 -18.13
N SER A 158 -8.86 9.86 -17.41
CA SER A 158 -8.11 10.16 -16.19
C SER A 158 -6.96 11.13 -16.47
N ALA A 159 -6.17 10.90 -17.53
CA ALA A 159 -5.07 11.75 -17.93
C ALA A 159 -5.53 13.17 -18.33
N ALA A 160 -6.73 13.31 -18.89
CA ALA A 160 -7.32 14.62 -19.20
C ALA A 160 -7.60 15.44 -17.93
N MET A 161 -8.11 14.81 -16.88
CA MET A 161 -8.34 15.44 -15.58
C MET A 161 -7.04 15.67 -14.80
N GLU A 162 -6.07 14.76 -14.90
CA GLU A 162 -4.76 14.85 -14.25
C GLU A 162 -3.99 16.11 -14.69
N LYS A 163 -4.17 16.57 -15.91
CA LYS A 163 -3.57 17.84 -16.39
C LYS A 163 -4.03 19.06 -15.58
N ALA A 164 -5.22 19.02 -15.02
CA ALA A 164 -5.75 20.10 -14.19
C ALA A 164 -5.46 19.90 -12.71
N PHE A 165 -5.76 18.70 -12.18
CA PHE A 165 -5.69 18.43 -10.75
C PHE A 165 -4.35 17.87 -10.28
N GLY A 166 -3.52 17.38 -11.19
CA GLY A 166 -2.34 16.59 -10.85
C GLY A 166 -2.75 15.19 -10.36
N ARG A 167 -1.78 14.39 -9.97
CA ARG A 167 -1.97 13.11 -9.32
C ARG A 167 -1.72 13.26 -7.83
N TYR A 168 -2.63 12.73 -7.02
CA TYR A 168 -2.39 12.63 -5.59
C TYR A 168 -1.33 11.55 -5.35
N ASP A 169 -0.19 11.96 -4.87
CA ASP A 169 0.92 11.08 -4.53
C ASP A 169 1.31 11.34 -3.07
N THR A 170 1.22 10.31 -2.25
CA THR A 170 1.72 10.34 -0.86
C THR A 170 2.65 9.18 -0.66
N VAL A 171 3.91 9.48 -0.39
CA VAL A 171 4.83 8.46 0.10
C VAL A 171 4.49 8.17 1.57
N PRO A 172 4.05 6.95 1.90
CA PRO A 172 3.78 6.59 3.28
C PRO A 172 5.07 6.69 4.09
N THR A 173 5.08 7.50 5.15
CA THR A 173 6.17 7.48 6.13
C THR A 173 5.75 6.53 7.25
N PRO A 174 6.51 5.46 7.54
CA PRO A 174 6.18 4.54 8.63
C PRO A 174 6.02 5.28 9.96
N VAL A 175 4.96 4.97 10.69
CA VAL A 175 4.76 5.48 12.04
C VAL A 175 5.78 4.77 12.95
N LYS A 176 6.51 5.52 13.78
CA LYS A 176 7.58 4.99 14.62
C LYS A 176 7.18 4.93 16.10
N GLY A 177 7.66 3.89 16.79
CA GLY A 177 7.57 3.74 18.23
C GLY A 177 6.26 3.13 18.73
N VAL A 178 5.24 3.02 17.89
CA VAL A 178 3.91 2.52 18.30
C VAL A 178 3.93 1.02 18.54
N TYR A 179 4.52 0.27 17.62
CA TYR A 179 4.64 -1.18 17.73
C TYR A 179 5.64 -1.55 18.85
N ALA A 180 6.78 -0.87 18.92
CA ALA A 180 7.80 -1.07 19.94
C ALA A 180 7.24 -0.86 21.36
N SER A 181 6.45 0.19 21.59
CA SER A 181 5.90 0.49 22.92
C SER A 181 4.99 -0.63 23.46
N ALA A 182 4.33 -1.38 22.56
CA ALA A 182 3.50 -2.52 22.94
C ALA A 182 4.31 -3.76 23.36
N TYR A 183 5.59 -3.83 22.98
CA TYR A 183 6.50 -4.93 23.28
C TYR A 183 7.57 -4.58 24.32
N GLU A 184 7.35 -3.52 25.10
CA GLU A 184 8.26 -3.15 26.20
C GLU A 184 8.41 -4.32 27.18
N GLY A 185 9.65 -4.79 27.38
CA GLY A 185 9.96 -5.93 28.24
C GLY A 185 9.75 -7.32 27.62
N ASP A 186 9.39 -7.41 26.34
CA ASP A 186 9.27 -8.68 25.62
C ASP A 186 10.65 -9.18 25.17
N ALA A 187 11.06 -10.36 25.67
CA ALA A 187 12.36 -10.94 25.39
C ALA A 187 12.54 -11.33 23.91
N ARG A 188 11.47 -11.73 23.22
CA ARG A 188 11.51 -12.12 21.82
C ARG A 188 11.71 -10.91 20.92
N TYR A 189 10.99 -9.83 21.22
CA TYR A 189 11.18 -8.55 20.54
C TYR A 189 12.61 -8.03 20.73
N ALA A 190 13.11 -8.04 21.95
CA ALA A 190 14.48 -7.64 22.27
C ALA A 190 15.52 -8.46 21.49
N ALA A 191 15.34 -9.78 21.40
CA ALA A 191 16.24 -10.65 20.64
C ALA A 191 16.24 -10.32 19.13
N VAL A 192 15.09 -9.93 18.57
CA VAL A 192 15.02 -9.46 17.17
C VAL A 192 15.79 -8.15 16.98
N VAL A 193 15.63 -7.18 17.90
CA VAL A 193 16.37 -5.91 17.85
C VAL A 193 17.88 -6.15 17.94
N GLU A 194 18.33 -7.00 18.84
CA GLU A 194 19.75 -7.39 18.94
C GLU A 194 20.23 -8.10 17.66
N GLY A 195 19.40 -8.93 17.08
CA GLY A 195 19.65 -9.58 15.79
C GLY A 195 19.82 -8.58 14.65
N VAL A 196 18.99 -7.54 14.59
CA VAL A 196 19.11 -6.43 13.62
C VAL A 196 20.44 -5.71 13.81
N GLU A 197 20.84 -5.40 15.06
CA GLU A 197 22.13 -4.79 15.35
C GLU A 197 23.32 -5.67 14.94
N ALA A 198 23.22 -6.98 15.16
CA ALA A 198 24.25 -7.93 14.76
C ALA A 198 24.40 -8.00 13.23
N VAL A 199 23.26 -8.03 12.49
CA VAL A 199 23.25 -7.97 11.03
C VAL A 199 23.81 -6.62 10.55
N THR A 200 23.43 -5.51 11.18
CA THR A 200 23.95 -4.18 10.88
C THR A 200 25.48 -4.11 11.00
N ARG A 201 26.03 -4.66 12.08
CA ARG A 201 27.50 -4.74 12.25
C ARG A 201 28.19 -5.56 11.15
N ARG A 202 27.52 -6.61 10.65
CA ARG A 202 28.05 -7.49 9.61
C ARG A 202 27.96 -6.87 8.21
N LEU A 203 26.82 -6.24 7.90
CA LEU A 203 26.57 -5.63 6.58
C LEU A 203 27.20 -4.23 6.44
N GLY A 204 27.41 -3.52 7.56
CA GLY A 204 27.86 -2.13 7.58
C GLY A 204 26.71 -1.11 7.45
N HIS A 205 25.47 -1.58 7.35
CA HIS A 205 24.24 -0.79 7.32
C HIS A 205 23.09 -1.58 7.95
N ALA A 206 22.04 -0.91 8.39
CA ALA A 206 20.83 -1.57 8.85
C ALA A 206 20.23 -2.43 7.72
N PRO A 207 19.69 -3.64 8.02
CA PRO A 207 19.08 -4.46 6.97
C PRO A 207 17.95 -3.71 6.29
N ARG A 208 18.03 -3.58 4.96
CA ARG A 208 17.11 -2.82 4.11
C ARG A 208 16.01 -3.70 3.57
N LEU A 209 14.77 -3.34 3.87
CA LEU A 209 13.57 -4.04 3.42
C LEU A 209 12.71 -3.14 2.54
N LEU A 210 12.54 -3.50 1.27
CA LEU A 210 11.52 -2.89 0.42
C LEU A 210 10.18 -3.58 0.65
N VAL A 211 9.17 -2.84 1.10
CA VAL A 211 7.79 -3.30 1.16
C VAL A 211 7.08 -2.88 -0.12
N ALA A 212 6.77 -3.85 -0.97
CA ALA A 212 6.27 -3.62 -2.32
C ALA A 212 4.81 -4.04 -2.49
N LYS A 213 4.08 -3.24 -3.27
CA LYS A 213 2.70 -3.48 -3.69
C LYS A 213 2.64 -3.48 -5.21
N MET A 214 2.56 -4.66 -5.81
CA MET A 214 2.56 -4.83 -7.26
C MET A 214 1.17 -5.06 -7.84
N GLY A 215 0.99 -4.65 -9.10
CA GLY A 215 -0.24 -4.86 -9.86
C GLY A 215 -1.40 -4.00 -9.36
N GLN A 216 -2.62 -4.41 -9.67
CA GLN A 216 -3.85 -3.66 -9.35
C GLN A 216 -4.36 -4.00 -7.93
N ASP A 217 -3.50 -3.88 -6.93
CA ASP A 217 -3.80 -4.16 -5.53
C ASP A 217 -3.63 -2.91 -4.66
N GLY A 218 -4.75 -2.29 -4.28
CA GLY A 218 -4.81 -1.09 -3.44
C GLY A 218 -4.90 -1.35 -1.94
N HIS A 219 -4.77 -2.61 -1.46
CA HIS A 219 -4.85 -2.94 -0.05
C HIS A 219 -3.53 -2.65 0.68
N ASP A 220 -3.28 -1.41 1.05
CA ASP A 220 -2.00 -0.96 1.62
C ASP A 220 -1.86 -1.14 3.14
N ARG A 221 -2.97 -1.28 3.87
CA ARG A 221 -2.97 -1.32 5.34
C ARG A 221 -2.03 -2.36 5.93
N GLY A 222 -2.05 -3.59 5.41
CA GLY A 222 -1.17 -4.67 5.90
C GLY A 222 0.31 -4.36 5.63
N ALA A 223 0.62 -3.82 4.46
CA ALA A 223 1.97 -3.42 4.09
C ALA A 223 2.50 -2.30 5.00
N ASN A 224 1.67 -1.29 5.31
CA ASN A 224 2.05 -0.18 6.19
C ASN A 224 2.28 -0.63 7.64
N VAL A 225 1.48 -1.57 8.17
CA VAL A 225 1.68 -2.15 9.51
C VAL A 225 3.01 -2.90 9.58
N ILE A 226 3.32 -3.73 8.57
CA ILE A 226 4.60 -4.43 8.47
C ILE A 226 5.75 -3.43 8.38
N ALA A 227 5.65 -2.41 7.53
CA ALA A 227 6.67 -1.39 7.38
C ALA A 227 6.97 -0.67 8.71
N SER A 228 5.92 -0.28 9.46
CA SER A 228 6.06 0.37 10.77
C SER A 228 6.69 -0.55 11.81
N ALA A 229 6.23 -1.81 11.90
CA ALA A 229 6.75 -2.76 12.87
C ALA A 229 8.22 -3.14 12.62
N PHE A 230 8.60 -3.36 11.35
CA PHE A 230 10.00 -3.63 10.99
C PHE A 230 10.90 -2.41 11.25
N ALA A 231 10.40 -1.19 10.95
CA ALA A 231 11.13 0.03 11.26
C ALA A 231 11.36 0.21 12.78
N ASP A 232 10.37 -0.15 13.60
CA ASP A 232 10.48 -0.12 15.07
C ASP A 232 11.48 -1.16 15.61
N MET A 233 11.68 -2.26 14.90
CA MET A 233 12.70 -3.28 15.22
C MET A 233 14.12 -2.92 14.69
N GLY A 234 14.26 -1.78 13.99
CA GLY A 234 15.56 -1.27 13.55
C GLY A 234 15.93 -1.57 12.10
N PHE A 235 15.03 -2.17 11.29
CA PHE A 235 15.24 -2.27 9.84
C PHE A 235 15.15 -0.89 9.18
N GLU A 236 15.94 -0.70 8.12
CA GLU A 236 15.73 0.40 7.18
C GLU A 236 14.63 0.00 6.19
N VAL A 237 13.43 0.55 6.35
CA VAL A 237 12.26 0.16 5.56
C VAL A 237 12.00 1.19 4.47
N ILE A 238 11.95 0.70 3.23
CA ILE A 238 11.56 1.46 2.04
C ILE A 238 10.15 1.04 1.66
N SER A 239 9.21 1.99 1.58
CA SER A 239 7.84 1.72 1.13
C SER A 239 7.71 2.04 -0.35
N GLY A 240 7.41 1.03 -1.15
CA GLY A 240 7.11 1.21 -2.57
C GLY A 240 5.73 1.85 -2.78
N PRO A 241 5.54 2.63 -3.85
CA PRO A 241 4.22 3.13 -4.23
C PRO A 241 3.28 1.98 -4.60
N LEU A 242 1.97 2.28 -4.57
CA LEU A 242 0.95 1.33 -5.03
C LEU A 242 1.05 1.11 -6.54
N PHE A 243 0.61 -0.07 -6.98
CA PHE A 243 0.43 -0.42 -8.38
C PHE A 243 1.70 -0.54 -9.20
N GLN A 244 2.85 -0.76 -8.57
CA GLN A 244 4.11 -0.99 -9.28
C GLN A 244 4.02 -2.23 -10.18
N THR A 245 4.76 -2.21 -11.27
CA THR A 245 5.08 -3.42 -12.03
C THR A 245 6.22 -4.18 -11.34
N PRO A 246 6.41 -5.48 -11.64
CA PRO A 246 7.58 -6.23 -11.16
C PRO A 246 8.92 -5.60 -11.55
N GLU A 247 9.01 -5.01 -12.75
CA GLU A 247 10.19 -4.32 -13.24
C GLU A 247 10.49 -3.04 -12.44
N GLU A 248 9.46 -2.20 -12.19
CA GLU A 248 9.59 -0.99 -11.36
C GLU A 248 9.99 -1.34 -9.92
N THR A 249 9.42 -2.42 -9.37
CA THR A 249 9.78 -2.91 -8.04
C THR A 249 11.24 -3.39 -7.99
N ALA A 250 11.68 -4.14 -9.01
CA ALA A 250 13.07 -4.59 -9.10
C ALA A 250 14.03 -3.40 -9.23
N THR A 251 13.71 -2.42 -10.08
CA THR A 251 14.49 -1.20 -10.23
C THR A 251 14.63 -0.46 -8.90
N MET A 252 13.52 -0.27 -8.18
CA MET A 252 13.52 0.37 -6.87
C MET A 252 14.35 -0.39 -5.83
N ALA A 253 14.29 -1.73 -5.86
CA ALA A 253 15.11 -2.58 -5.00
C ALA A 253 16.61 -2.42 -5.26
N LEU A 254 16.99 -2.28 -6.54
CA LEU A 254 18.38 -2.08 -6.95
C LEU A 254 18.89 -0.67 -6.57
N GLU A 255 18.11 0.37 -6.86
CA GLU A 255 18.46 1.76 -6.55
C GLU A 255 18.63 2.01 -5.05
N ASN A 256 17.85 1.33 -4.23
CA ASN A 256 17.95 1.44 -2.77
C ASN A 256 18.87 0.39 -2.13
N GLU A 257 19.53 -0.45 -2.93
CA GLU A 257 20.47 -1.49 -2.48
C GLU A 257 19.86 -2.35 -1.35
N VAL A 258 18.62 -2.85 -1.54
CA VAL A 258 17.92 -3.57 -0.49
C VAL A 258 18.47 -4.98 -0.31
N ASP A 259 18.35 -5.50 0.92
CA ASP A 259 18.72 -6.89 1.27
C ASP A 259 17.54 -7.84 1.07
N ALA A 260 16.32 -7.31 1.20
CA ALA A 260 15.09 -8.08 1.03
C ALA A 260 13.95 -7.26 0.41
N VAL A 261 13.06 -7.95 -0.30
CA VAL A 261 11.79 -7.41 -0.81
C VAL A 261 10.64 -8.19 -0.22
N GLY A 262 9.73 -7.51 0.47
CA GLY A 262 8.47 -8.04 0.96
C GLY A 262 7.33 -7.68 0.00
N ALA A 263 6.90 -8.64 -0.81
CA ALA A 263 5.80 -8.47 -1.75
C ALA A 263 4.46 -8.76 -1.09
N SER A 264 3.63 -7.73 -0.91
CA SER A 264 2.28 -7.85 -0.33
C SER A 264 1.25 -8.12 -1.42
N SER A 265 0.44 -9.19 -1.28
CA SER A 265 -0.57 -9.58 -2.26
C SER A 265 -1.90 -9.96 -1.60
N LEU A 266 -2.99 -9.27 -2.01
CA LEU A 266 -4.38 -9.58 -1.65
C LEU A 266 -5.28 -9.81 -2.88
N ALA A 267 -4.85 -9.41 -4.07
CA ALA A 267 -5.67 -9.43 -5.29
C ALA A 267 -5.24 -10.54 -6.27
N ALA A 268 -4.86 -11.71 -5.77
CA ALA A 268 -4.51 -12.92 -6.55
C ALA A 268 -3.40 -12.75 -7.62
N GLY A 269 -2.61 -11.67 -7.56
CA GLY A 269 -1.49 -11.42 -8.49
C GLY A 269 -0.20 -12.17 -8.17
N HIS A 270 -0.12 -12.86 -7.03
CA HIS A 270 1.10 -13.45 -6.51
C HIS A 270 1.75 -14.49 -7.45
N LYS A 271 0.94 -15.29 -8.14
CA LYS A 271 1.43 -16.34 -9.06
C LYS A 271 2.10 -15.79 -10.32
N THR A 272 1.78 -14.57 -10.71
CA THR A 272 2.35 -13.93 -11.90
C THR A 272 3.43 -12.92 -11.51
N LEU A 273 3.09 -11.97 -10.62
CA LEU A 273 3.91 -10.80 -10.36
C LEU A 273 5.16 -11.12 -9.53
N ILE A 274 5.06 -12.03 -8.55
CA ILE A 274 6.21 -12.37 -7.71
C ILE A 274 7.29 -13.14 -8.45
N PRO A 275 6.96 -14.17 -9.28
CA PRO A 275 7.96 -14.81 -10.14
C PRO A 275 8.59 -13.85 -11.16
N GLU A 276 7.81 -12.92 -11.74
CA GLU A 276 8.34 -11.88 -12.64
C GLU A 276 9.35 -10.98 -11.91
N LEU A 277 9.04 -10.52 -10.69
CA LEU A 277 9.96 -9.75 -9.85
C LEU A 277 11.28 -10.51 -9.61
N ILE A 278 11.19 -11.78 -9.21
CA ILE A 278 12.38 -12.63 -8.96
C ILE A 278 13.24 -12.77 -10.23
N ASN A 279 12.60 -12.91 -11.40
CA ASN A 279 13.31 -12.97 -12.67
C ASN A 279 14.02 -11.65 -12.97
N HIS A 280 13.36 -10.49 -12.81
CA HIS A 280 13.99 -9.18 -13.00
C HIS A 280 15.21 -8.96 -12.08
N LEU A 281 15.11 -9.34 -10.79
CA LEU A 281 16.23 -9.27 -9.85
C LEU A 281 17.37 -10.18 -10.27
N ARG A 282 17.07 -11.40 -10.73
CA ARG A 282 18.07 -12.37 -11.22
C ARG A 282 18.76 -11.87 -12.49
N ASP A 283 18.01 -11.36 -13.45
CA ASP A 283 18.53 -10.83 -14.71
C ASP A 283 19.43 -9.61 -14.50
N ALA A 284 19.14 -8.82 -13.44
CA ALA A 284 20.00 -7.73 -12.98
C ALA A 284 21.23 -8.18 -12.16
N GLY A 285 21.45 -9.50 -12.01
CA GLY A 285 22.59 -10.05 -11.27
C GLY A 285 22.44 -9.98 -9.74
N ARG A 286 21.24 -9.69 -9.22
CA ARG A 286 20.94 -9.54 -7.78
C ARG A 286 20.03 -10.65 -7.25
N ALA A 287 20.37 -11.90 -7.58
CA ALA A 287 19.71 -13.09 -7.03
C ALA A 287 19.97 -13.30 -5.53
N ASP A 288 20.86 -12.52 -4.94
CA ASP A 288 21.16 -12.46 -3.51
C ASP A 288 20.04 -11.81 -2.69
N ILE A 289 19.28 -10.86 -3.28
CA ILE A 289 18.16 -10.18 -2.61
C ILE A 289 17.09 -11.20 -2.23
N LYS A 290 16.70 -11.20 -0.95
CA LYS A 290 15.69 -12.12 -0.42
C LYS A 290 14.29 -11.66 -0.81
N VAL A 291 13.50 -12.56 -1.42
CA VAL A 291 12.10 -12.25 -1.75
C VAL A 291 11.18 -13.03 -0.82
N ILE A 292 10.38 -12.28 -0.07
CA ILE A 292 9.35 -12.81 0.81
C ILE A 292 7.97 -12.34 0.36
N ALA A 293 6.94 -13.11 0.65
CA ALA A 293 5.57 -12.82 0.26
C ALA A 293 4.68 -12.72 1.49
N GLY A 294 3.79 -11.75 1.51
CA GLY A 294 2.81 -11.57 2.57
C GLY A 294 1.42 -11.27 2.03
N GLY A 295 0.42 -11.38 2.91
CA GLY A 295 -0.98 -11.09 2.58
C GLY A 295 -1.86 -12.34 2.55
N VAL A 296 -2.95 -12.30 1.79
CA VAL A 296 -3.89 -13.42 1.72
C VAL A 296 -3.51 -14.31 0.53
N ILE A 297 -2.57 -15.22 0.78
CA ILE A 297 -2.10 -16.19 -0.22
C ILE A 297 -2.64 -17.57 0.17
N PRO A 298 -3.37 -18.27 -0.73
CA PRO A 298 -3.85 -19.62 -0.46
C PRO A 298 -2.69 -20.59 -0.20
N GLN A 299 -2.82 -21.48 0.78
CA GLN A 299 -1.77 -22.45 1.12
C GLN A 299 -1.38 -23.36 -0.05
N GLN A 300 -2.34 -23.68 -0.92
CA GLN A 300 -2.10 -24.48 -2.12
C GLN A 300 -1.10 -23.83 -3.10
N ASP A 301 -0.89 -22.50 -3.02
CA ASP A 301 0.05 -21.77 -3.89
C ASP A 301 1.45 -21.63 -3.27
N TYR A 302 1.65 -22.05 -2.01
CA TYR A 302 2.93 -21.91 -1.31
C TYR A 302 4.06 -22.66 -1.99
N ASP A 303 3.80 -23.91 -2.41
CA ASP A 303 4.81 -24.74 -3.11
C ASP A 303 5.21 -24.15 -4.45
N PHE A 304 4.25 -23.57 -5.17
CA PHE A 304 4.51 -22.86 -6.41
C PHE A 304 5.44 -21.67 -6.18
N LEU A 305 5.12 -20.81 -5.20
CA LEU A 305 5.92 -19.64 -4.87
C LEU A 305 7.32 -20.00 -4.38
N LYS A 306 7.45 -21.01 -3.52
CA LYS A 306 8.76 -21.51 -3.05
C LYS A 306 9.62 -22.01 -4.23
N LYS A 307 9.03 -22.77 -5.16
CA LYS A 307 9.72 -23.22 -6.38
C LYS A 307 10.13 -22.07 -7.30
N ALA A 308 9.35 -20.98 -7.32
CA ALA A 308 9.70 -19.78 -8.05
C ALA A 308 10.85 -18.98 -7.41
N GLY A 309 11.17 -19.22 -6.12
CA GLY A 309 12.26 -18.60 -5.41
C GLY A 309 11.85 -17.72 -4.23
N VAL A 310 10.58 -17.74 -3.83
CA VAL A 310 10.13 -17.08 -2.59
C VAL A 310 10.68 -17.83 -1.37
N GLN A 311 11.32 -17.11 -0.47
CA GLN A 311 12.06 -17.68 0.65
C GLN A 311 11.27 -17.65 1.96
N GLY A 312 10.24 -16.79 2.10
CA GLY A 312 9.32 -16.73 3.23
C GLY A 312 7.92 -16.36 2.77
N ILE A 313 6.89 -17.00 3.33
CA ILE A 313 5.49 -16.68 3.04
C ILE A 313 4.75 -16.49 4.36
N TYR A 314 4.17 -15.30 4.54
CA TYR A 314 3.53 -14.86 5.78
C TYR A 314 2.06 -14.54 5.54
N GLY A 315 1.20 -15.46 5.95
CA GLY A 315 -0.25 -15.33 5.84
C GLY A 315 -0.88 -14.57 7.00
N PRO A 316 -2.22 -14.38 6.98
CA PRO A 316 -2.94 -13.77 8.08
C PRO A 316 -2.71 -14.52 9.39
N GLY A 317 -2.43 -13.78 10.48
CA GLY A 317 -2.15 -14.34 11.80
C GLY A 317 -0.70 -14.75 12.01
N THR A 318 0.20 -14.51 11.07
CA THR A 318 1.64 -14.58 11.34
C THR A 318 2.04 -13.45 12.28
N ASN A 319 2.69 -13.78 13.40
CA ASN A 319 3.24 -12.79 14.32
C ASN A 319 4.37 -12.02 13.62
N ILE A 320 4.33 -10.68 13.70
CA ILE A 320 5.29 -9.84 12.96
C ILE A 320 6.71 -9.96 13.52
N VAL A 321 6.87 -10.15 14.83
CA VAL A 321 8.18 -10.35 15.46
C VAL A 321 8.81 -11.66 14.95
N GLU A 322 8.00 -12.72 14.79
CA GLU A 322 8.47 -13.98 14.21
C GLU A 322 8.84 -13.82 12.71
N ALA A 323 8.06 -13.08 11.96
CA ALA A 323 8.38 -12.79 10.57
C ALA A 323 9.72 -12.02 10.44
N ALA A 324 9.99 -11.07 11.34
CA ALA A 324 11.26 -10.35 11.38
C ALA A 324 12.43 -11.26 11.76
N ALA A 325 12.24 -12.16 12.73
CA ALA A 325 13.24 -13.19 13.07
C ALA A 325 13.55 -14.10 11.87
N ASP A 326 12.53 -14.51 11.10
CA ASP A 326 12.72 -15.29 9.88
C ASP A 326 13.52 -14.51 8.81
N VAL A 327 13.23 -13.23 8.61
CA VAL A 327 14.00 -12.38 7.69
C VAL A 327 15.47 -12.32 8.12
N LEU A 328 15.75 -12.16 9.41
CA LEU A 328 17.12 -12.18 9.91
C LEU A 328 17.83 -13.51 9.65
N ARG A 329 17.11 -14.65 9.78
CA ARG A 329 17.65 -15.98 9.39
C ARG A 329 17.97 -16.05 7.90
N LEU A 330 17.09 -15.53 7.05
CA LEU A 330 17.33 -15.45 5.60
C LEU A 330 18.53 -14.58 5.25
N LEU A 331 18.79 -13.56 6.06
CA LEU A 331 19.99 -12.70 5.96
C LEU A 331 21.22 -13.32 6.63
N GLY A 332 21.15 -14.56 7.09
CA GLY A 332 22.30 -15.32 7.63
C GLY A 332 22.61 -15.03 9.11
N HIS A 333 21.65 -14.53 9.87
CA HIS A 333 21.76 -14.40 11.32
C HIS A 333 21.05 -15.56 12.01
N ASN A 334 21.72 -16.20 12.99
CA ASN A 334 21.15 -17.35 13.70
C ASN A 334 20.17 -16.86 14.78
N MET A 335 18.87 -16.95 14.46
CA MET A 335 17.78 -16.69 15.41
C MET A 335 17.18 -18.02 15.90
N PRO A 336 16.84 -18.18 17.19
CA PRO A 336 16.17 -19.37 17.69
C PRO A 336 14.80 -19.54 16.99
N PRO A 337 14.34 -20.78 16.76
CA PRO A 337 13.05 -21.05 16.15
C PRO A 337 11.89 -20.50 16.98
N ALA A 338 10.74 -20.26 16.33
CA ALA A 338 9.51 -19.86 17.00
C ALA A 338 9.07 -20.98 17.98
N GLY A 339 8.73 -20.63 19.22
CA GLY A 339 8.17 -21.57 20.21
C GLY A 339 9.16 -22.23 21.15
N GLU A 340 10.46 -22.05 21.01
CA GLU A 340 11.40 -22.35 22.10
C GLU A 340 11.37 -21.21 23.11
N GLU A 341 10.86 -21.47 24.32
CA GLU A 341 11.00 -20.54 25.44
C GLU A 341 12.51 -20.30 25.63
N MET A 342 12.93 -19.04 25.50
CA MET A 342 14.27 -18.67 25.93
C MET A 342 14.29 -18.88 27.45
N GLU A 343 14.82 -20.03 27.89
CA GLU A 343 15.19 -20.19 29.30
C GLU A 343 16.09 -19.00 29.64
N ALA A 344 15.60 -18.18 30.58
CA ALA A 344 16.40 -17.10 31.13
C ALA A 344 17.70 -17.70 31.63
N ALA A 345 18.81 -17.32 31.03
CA ALA A 345 20.12 -17.59 31.59
C ALA A 345 20.19 -16.83 32.93
N GLU A 346 20.07 -17.58 34.05
CA GLU A 346 20.37 -17.09 35.38
C GLU A 346 21.83 -16.66 35.51
#